data_4a8bf528a9d2ffa48017981c6d727495
#
_entry.id   4a8bf528a9d2ffa48017981c6d727495
#
_cell.length_a   1.000
_cell.length_b   1.000
_cell.length_c   1.000
_cell.angle_alpha   90.00
_cell.angle_beta   90.00
_cell.angle_gamma   90.00
#
_symmetry.space_group_name_H-M   'P 1'
#
loop_
_entity.id
_entity.type
_entity.pdbx_description
1 polymer ?
#
loop_
_entity_poly.entity_id
_entity_poly.type
_entity_poly.pdbx_seq_one_letter_code
_entity_poly.pdbx_strand_id
1 'polypeptide(L)'
;MDQDQQTCATAVALADPTTEHAVRRALADHGHLSVDAWDVASIADLYALGLTSHATVNVMLAVEDELDVEFPDSVLNRSTFATVESIVHAAGTAS
;
A
#
# COMPACT_ATOMS: atom_id res chain seq x y z
N MET A 1 1.69 17.30 -25.47
CA MET A 1 1.96 17.03 -25.09
C MET A 1 2.03 16.97 -24.42
N ASP A 2 1.85 16.88 -24.01
CA ASP A 2 1.98 16.72 -23.29
C ASP A 2 2.09 16.57 -22.54
N GLN A 3 2.15 16.49 -22.26
CA GLN A 3 2.44 16.33 -21.49
C GLN A 3 2.27 16.72 -20.62
N ASP A 4 2.04 17.16 -20.52
CA ASP A 4 1.92 17.48 -19.60
C ASP A 4 1.32 17.16 -18.88
N GLN A 5 0.90 16.79 -19.12
CA GLN A 5 0.32 16.33 -18.53
C GLN A 5 0.61 15.77 -17.58
N GLN A 6 0.99 15.41 -17.46
CA GLN A 6 1.47 14.81 -16.61
C GLN A 6 1.79 15.38 -15.46
N THR A 7 2.11 16.09 -15.54
CA THR A 7 2.50 16.85 -14.55
C THR A 7 1.58 17.05 -13.49
N CYS A 8 0.43 17.28 -13.72
CA CYS A 8 -0.48 17.56 -12.69
C CYS A 8 -0.68 16.43 -11.79
N ALA A 9 -0.39 15.30 -12.26
CA ALA A 9 -0.54 14.12 -11.43
C ALA A 9 0.24 14.24 -10.16
N THR A 10 1.31 14.94 -10.18
CA THR A 10 2.16 15.04 -9.02
C THR A 10 1.50 15.80 -7.90
N ALA A 11 0.58 16.64 -8.21
CA ALA A 11 -0.01 17.46 -7.18
C ALA A 11 -0.90 16.66 -6.25
N VAL A 12 -1.24 15.46 -6.62
CA VAL A 12 -2.17 14.70 -5.83
C VAL A 12 -1.57 13.48 -5.23
N ALA A 13 -0.45 13.66 -4.67
CA ALA A 13 0.30 12.54 -4.14
C ALA A 13 -0.45 11.75 -3.09
N LEU A 14 -1.28 12.38 -2.30
CA LEU A 14 -1.96 11.69 -1.20
C LEU A 14 -2.91 10.62 -1.68
N ALA A 15 -3.51 10.83 -2.84
CA ALA A 15 -4.45 9.88 -3.38
C ALA A 15 -3.90 9.23 -4.62
N ASP A 16 -2.59 9.12 -4.72
CA ASP A 16 -1.94 8.60 -5.90
C ASP A 16 -2.40 7.17 -6.21
N PRO A 17 -3.09 6.95 -7.32
CA PRO A 17 -3.55 5.60 -7.66
C PRO A 17 -2.40 4.63 -7.89
N THR A 18 -1.22 5.12 -8.22
CA THR A 18 -0.06 4.25 -8.37
C THR A 18 0.33 3.63 -7.05
N THR A 19 0.30 4.40 -5.98
CA THR A 19 0.61 3.91 -4.65
C THR A 19 -0.42 2.87 -4.21
N GLU A 20 -1.69 3.18 -4.38
CA GLU A 20 -2.75 2.24 -4.01
C GLU A 20 -2.64 0.96 -4.83
N HIS A 21 -2.37 1.07 -6.11
CA HIS A 21 -2.21 -0.09 -6.99
C HIS A 21 -1.08 -0.99 -6.50
N ALA A 22 0.04 -0.39 -6.14
CA ALA A 22 1.19 -1.16 -5.64
C ALA A 22 0.84 -1.87 -4.34
N VAL A 23 0.12 -1.19 -3.43
CA VAL A 23 -0.29 -1.79 -2.17
C VAL A 23 -1.23 -2.96 -2.40
N ARG A 24 -2.25 -2.78 -3.25
CA ARG A 24 -3.20 -3.85 -3.52
C ARG A 24 -2.54 -5.03 -4.22
N ARG A 25 -1.61 -4.76 -5.10
CA ARG A 25 -0.87 -5.83 -5.79
C ARG A 25 -0.03 -6.62 -4.80
N ALA A 26 0.64 -5.93 -3.89
CA ALA A 26 1.43 -6.60 -2.86
C ALA A 26 0.54 -7.47 -1.98
N LEU A 27 -0.64 -6.97 -1.63
CA LEU A 27 -1.59 -7.75 -0.85
C LEU A 27 -2.10 -8.96 -1.63
N ALA A 28 -2.35 -8.79 -2.92
CA ALA A 28 -2.82 -9.89 -3.75
C ALA A 28 -1.77 -10.99 -3.86
N ASP A 29 -0.51 -10.59 -3.99
CA ASP A 29 0.58 -11.54 -4.19
C ASP A 29 1.08 -12.18 -2.90
N HIS A 30 1.06 -11.45 -1.81
CA HIS A 30 1.72 -11.87 -0.57
C HIS A 30 0.85 -11.85 0.67
N GLY A 31 -0.31 -11.19 0.62
CA GLY A 31 -1.14 -11.02 1.82
C GLY A 31 -1.94 -12.23 2.20
N HIS A 32 -2.24 -13.10 1.26
CA HIS A 32 -3.01 -14.32 1.50
C HIS A 32 -4.36 -14.04 2.15
N LEU A 33 -5.01 -12.97 1.69
CA LEU A 33 -6.32 -12.60 2.22
C LEU A 33 -7.38 -13.60 1.80
N SER A 34 -8.44 -13.70 2.58
CA SER A 34 -9.56 -14.59 2.26
C SER A 34 -10.42 -14.05 1.12
N VAL A 35 -10.20 -12.80 0.72
CA VAL A 35 -10.93 -12.15 -0.36
C VAL A 35 -9.94 -11.55 -1.35
N ASP A 36 -10.45 -11.12 -2.50
CA ASP A 36 -9.61 -10.51 -3.53
C ASP A 36 -9.14 -9.13 -3.06
N ALA A 37 -7.83 -8.94 -3.01
CA ALA A 37 -7.26 -7.67 -2.55
C ALA A 37 -7.70 -6.49 -3.39
N TRP A 38 -8.09 -6.71 -4.64
CA TRP A 38 -8.56 -5.64 -5.51
C TRP A 38 -9.98 -5.20 -5.17
N ASP A 39 -10.73 -6.04 -4.46
CA ASP A 39 -12.11 -5.74 -4.08
C ASP A 39 -12.26 -5.27 -2.65
N VAL A 40 -11.17 -5.27 -1.90
CA VAL A 40 -11.21 -4.88 -0.48
C VAL A 40 -11.44 -3.38 -0.36
N ALA A 41 -12.36 -2.98 0.50
CA ALA A 41 -12.56 -1.57 0.80
C ALA A 41 -11.29 -1.01 1.45
N SER A 42 -10.94 0.22 1.12
CA SER A 42 -9.68 0.80 1.59
C SER A 42 -9.62 0.94 3.12
N ILE A 43 -10.76 0.94 3.78
CA ILE A 43 -10.82 1.04 5.24
C ILE A 43 -11.09 -0.29 5.93
N ALA A 44 -11.17 -1.38 5.18
CA ALA A 44 -11.43 -2.70 5.77
C ALA A 44 -10.24 -3.17 6.58
N ASP A 45 -10.51 -3.88 7.66
CA ASP A 45 -9.47 -4.43 8.53
C ASP A 45 -8.84 -5.65 7.85
N LEU A 46 -7.62 -5.48 7.39
CA LEU A 46 -6.93 -6.55 6.65
C LEU A 46 -6.64 -7.75 7.54
N TYR A 47 -6.39 -7.53 8.83
CA TYR A 47 -6.14 -8.64 9.75
C TYR A 47 -7.41 -9.50 9.90
N ALA A 48 -8.56 -8.87 9.89
CA ALA A 48 -9.81 -9.62 9.94
C ALA A 48 -10.03 -10.43 8.66
N LEU A 49 -9.40 -10.04 7.58
CA LEU A 49 -9.51 -10.73 6.30
C LEU A 49 -8.44 -11.78 6.08
N GLY A 50 -7.60 -12.00 7.09
CA GLY A 50 -6.62 -13.07 7.01
C GLY A 50 -5.16 -12.65 6.94
N LEU A 51 -4.88 -11.36 6.96
CA LEU A 51 -3.50 -10.91 6.91
C LEU A 51 -2.79 -11.30 8.21
N THR A 52 -1.67 -11.99 8.09
CA THR A 52 -0.89 -12.40 9.26
C THR A 52 0.32 -11.48 9.42
N SER A 53 0.95 -11.54 10.61
CA SER A 53 2.16 -10.77 10.85
C SER A 53 3.27 -11.14 9.86
N HIS A 54 3.38 -12.43 9.54
CA HIS A 54 4.39 -12.88 8.59
C HIS A 54 4.10 -12.33 7.20
N ALA A 55 2.85 -12.41 6.76
CA ALA A 55 2.48 -11.90 5.45
C ALA A 55 2.67 -10.39 5.36
N THR A 56 2.46 -9.69 6.47
CA THR A 56 2.66 -8.24 6.52
C THR A 56 4.07 -7.85 6.12
N VAL A 57 5.07 -8.59 6.59
CA VAL A 57 6.46 -8.31 6.25
C VAL A 57 6.68 -8.46 4.74
N ASN A 58 6.12 -9.52 4.16
CA ASN A 58 6.26 -9.74 2.73
C ASN A 58 5.55 -8.65 1.91
N VAL A 59 4.38 -8.22 2.37
CA VAL A 59 3.66 -7.13 1.72
C VAL A 59 4.48 -5.84 1.79
N MET A 60 5.04 -5.54 2.96
CA MET A 60 5.87 -4.35 3.14
C MET A 60 7.03 -4.36 2.17
N LEU A 61 7.75 -5.47 2.10
CA LEU A 61 8.92 -5.56 1.21
C LEU A 61 8.53 -5.40 -0.25
N ALA A 62 7.38 -5.96 -0.63
CA ALA A 62 6.91 -5.85 -2.00
C ALA A 62 6.55 -4.40 -2.35
N VAL A 63 5.93 -3.69 -1.41
CA VAL A 63 5.59 -2.28 -1.64
C VAL A 63 6.85 -1.44 -1.74
N GLU A 64 7.82 -1.68 -0.85
CA GLU A 64 9.08 -0.95 -0.89
C GLU A 64 9.78 -1.14 -2.23
N ASP A 65 9.78 -2.37 -2.72
CA ASP A 65 10.44 -2.69 -3.96
C ASP A 65 9.71 -2.06 -5.16
N GLU A 66 8.41 -2.15 -5.17
CA GLU A 66 7.62 -1.65 -6.29
C GLU A 66 7.67 -0.12 -6.39
N LEU A 67 7.66 0.58 -5.26
CA LEU A 67 7.63 2.04 -5.23
C LEU A 67 9.01 2.64 -5.01
N ASP A 68 10.00 1.81 -4.82
CA ASP A 68 11.39 2.25 -4.57
C ASP A 68 11.42 3.21 -3.37
N VAL A 69 10.78 2.81 -2.28
CA VAL A 69 10.75 3.57 -1.04
C VAL A 69 11.18 2.66 0.10
N GLU A 70 11.47 3.25 1.25
CA GLU A 70 11.82 2.51 2.44
C GLU A 70 10.98 3.01 3.61
N PHE A 71 10.24 2.09 4.24
CA PHE A 71 9.43 2.46 5.40
C PHE A 71 10.34 2.65 6.61
N PRO A 72 10.24 3.79 7.29
CA PRO A 72 11.02 3.97 8.53
C PRO A 72 10.44 3.11 9.65
N ASP A 73 11.29 2.81 10.64
CA ASP A 73 10.87 1.98 11.77
C ASP A 73 9.63 2.55 12.48
N SER A 74 9.48 3.85 12.47
CA SER A 74 8.37 4.49 13.16
C SER A 74 7.00 4.09 12.61
N VAL A 75 6.92 3.62 11.37
CA VAL A 75 5.65 3.19 10.79
C VAL A 75 5.53 1.67 10.72
N LEU A 76 6.49 0.94 11.22
CA LEU A 76 6.46 -0.52 11.18
C LEU A 76 5.70 -1.06 12.39
N ASN A 77 4.40 -0.85 12.38
CA ASN A 77 3.55 -1.31 13.47
C ASN A 77 2.25 -1.86 12.91
N ARG A 78 1.48 -2.51 13.78
CA ARG A 78 0.27 -3.20 13.36
C ARG A 78 -0.76 -2.24 12.75
N SER A 79 -0.92 -1.07 13.32
CA SER A 79 -1.94 -0.15 12.82
C SER A 79 -1.65 0.38 11.44
N THR A 80 -0.38 0.51 11.08
CA THR A 80 0.01 0.96 9.75
C THR A 80 -0.49 0.00 8.67
N PHE A 81 -0.44 -1.30 8.95
CA PHE A 81 -0.81 -2.31 7.97
C PHE A 81 -2.22 -2.86 8.18
N ALA A 82 -3.02 -2.18 8.98
CA ALA A 82 -4.38 -2.64 9.27
C ALA A 82 -5.34 -2.43 8.10
N THR A 83 -5.12 -1.39 7.29
CA THR A 83 -6.00 -1.09 6.16
C THR A 83 -5.18 -0.70 4.95
N VAL A 84 -5.79 -0.81 3.76
CA VAL A 84 -5.15 -0.34 2.53
C VAL A 84 -4.85 1.15 2.66
N GLU A 85 -5.79 1.92 3.18
CA GLU A 85 -5.63 3.35 3.32
C GLU A 85 -4.41 3.71 4.17
N SER A 86 -4.22 3.02 5.29
CA SER A 86 -3.11 3.33 6.16
C SER A 86 -1.77 2.95 5.53
N ILE A 87 -1.74 1.86 4.77
CA ILE A 87 -0.51 1.47 4.06
C ILE A 87 -0.18 2.50 2.98
N VAL A 88 -1.19 2.91 2.22
CA VAL A 88 -1.00 3.92 1.17
C VAL A 88 -0.46 5.21 1.77
N HIS A 89 -1.03 5.62 2.90
CA HIS A 89 -0.57 6.84 3.57
C HIS A 89 0.90 6.71 3.99
N ALA A 90 1.24 5.59 4.61
CA ALA A 90 2.62 5.36 5.05
C ALA A 90 3.58 5.32 3.86
N ALA A 91 3.18 4.68 2.77
CA ALA A 91 4.03 4.60 1.58
C ALA A 91 4.21 5.98 0.95
N GLY A 92 3.19 6.81 0.99
CA GLY A 92 3.26 8.15 0.43
C GLY A 92 4.18 9.08 1.19
N THR A 93 4.44 8.79 2.47
CA THR A 93 5.36 9.59 3.29
C THR A 93 6.74 8.96 3.38
N ALA A 94 6.91 7.75 2.88
CA ALA A 94 8.21 7.06 2.91
C ALA A 94 9.13 7.62 1.82
N SER A 95 10.39 7.39 1.96
CA SER A 95 11.35 7.89 0.96
C SER A 95 12.43 6.88 0.60
#